data_a8737d7d038654034ffad25eaf27eae9
#
_entry.id   a8737d7d038654034ffad25eaf27eae9
#
_cell.length_a   1.000
_cell.length_b   1.000
_cell.length_c   1.000
_cell.angle_alpha   90.00
_cell.angle_beta   90.00
_cell.angle_gamma   90.00
#
_symmetry.space_group_name_H-M   'P 1'
#
loop_
_entity.id
_entity.type
_entity.pdbx_description
1 polymer ?
#
loop_
_entity_poly.entity_id
_entity_poly.type
_entity_poly.pdbx_seq_one_letter_code
_entity_poly.pdbx_strand_id
1 'polypeptide(L)'
;MTWGSGSRAVRDRDYVARVRRHRPSALLPLIAQASATYALESSWLQSPYRKYTPWALADAARVSLACGNEYRKDADDAGLLRILDMYVRLEDHFLSDTDEDALGRWLLRASGEQMTYQEPVFQDLARAAAMLTQTAGTRQARCLRPGWEEELLGASLSQYVGIAQLLWASALSCGGRFDPNSLTTPGAQRICAEVPAETIVSVTEKHFVTDAAAFRQVNERARRSKDPLLRRYEYNPLRGTPLVKGYGPGFLAPVSQLIPAKASPLGIYYTGVTRFGDAFAQDLGDLFEAYVGRQLELLPDATVWPEVVYSRSNSKALSVDWIVVTEDLVLLVEVKSVRPTVHLRLANERRIDEVNRMLGHAFEQIDNTAALIAGGQEEFAKVPTDRPVHGLIVTMEPFHVVNAPVQRPQLPATTVPVTVCSISELENLVTITDAPVGRLLLERADDAKRSTYALREALPGRTHRRNAVLDAGWDSYPWRHTAAEAVLSESADPVR
;
A
#
# COMPACT_ATOMS: atom_id res chain seq x y z
N MET A 1 -9.78 -5.42 20.76
CA MET A 1 -10.50 -4.16 21.09
C MET A 1 -11.65 -4.50 22.02
N THR A 2 -11.57 -4.17 23.29
CA THR A 2 -12.69 -4.33 24.23
C THR A 2 -13.63 -3.14 24.05
N TRP A 3 -14.78 -3.37 23.46
CA TRP A 3 -15.88 -2.41 23.44
C TRP A 3 -16.37 -2.23 24.89
N GLY A 4 -16.02 -1.08 25.49
CA GLY A 4 -16.53 -0.75 26.81
C GLY A 4 -18.06 -0.66 26.74
N SER A 5 -18.74 -1.53 27.47
CA SER A 5 -20.18 -1.56 27.65
C SER A 5 -20.64 -0.22 28.19
N GLY A 6 -21.28 0.64 27.36
CA GLY A 6 -21.95 1.86 27.81
C GLY A 6 -21.81 3.11 26.97
N SER A 7 -20.93 3.20 25.97
CA SER A 7 -20.82 4.43 25.16
C SER A 7 -21.75 4.35 23.94
N ARG A 8 -22.68 5.27 23.82
CA ARG A 8 -23.62 5.39 22.70
C ARG A 8 -22.85 5.60 21.38
N ALA A 9 -23.20 4.84 20.33
CA ALA A 9 -22.68 5.04 18.98
C ALA A 9 -22.92 6.47 18.48
N VAL A 10 -21.99 6.99 17.67
CA VAL A 10 -21.98 8.37 17.18
C VAL A 10 -22.39 8.38 15.72
N ARG A 11 -23.43 9.14 15.35
CA ARG A 11 -23.83 9.31 13.96
C ARG A 11 -22.79 10.13 13.18
N ASP A 12 -22.55 9.79 11.92
CA ASP A 12 -21.60 10.49 11.06
C ASP A 12 -21.88 12.01 11.00
N ARG A 13 -23.13 12.43 10.90
CA ARG A 13 -23.52 13.84 10.91
C ARG A 13 -23.07 14.59 12.17
N ASP A 14 -23.10 13.92 13.32
CA ASP A 14 -22.75 14.54 14.60
C ASP A 14 -21.22 14.67 14.72
N TYR A 15 -20.48 13.69 14.21
CA TYR A 15 -19.02 13.75 14.05
C TYR A 15 -18.60 14.88 13.09
N VAL A 16 -19.16 14.94 11.89
CA VAL A 16 -18.89 16.01 10.91
C VAL A 16 -19.22 17.38 11.50
N ALA A 17 -20.36 17.52 12.20
CA ALA A 17 -20.73 18.75 12.88
C ALA A 17 -19.72 19.13 13.97
N ARG A 18 -19.13 18.15 14.65
CA ARG A 18 -18.08 18.38 15.66
C ARG A 18 -16.81 18.92 15.05
N VAL A 19 -16.30 18.30 13.97
CA VAL A 19 -15.11 18.78 13.24
C VAL A 19 -15.34 20.21 12.75
N ARG A 20 -16.50 20.51 12.15
CA ARG A 20 -16.87 21.82 11.61
C ARG A 20 -17.01 22.93 12.67
N ARG A 21 -16.92 22.64 13.96
CA ARG A 21 -16.88 23.66 15.01
C ARG A 21 -15.56 24.42 15.04
N HIS A 22 -14.53 23.84 14.46
CA HIS A 22 -13.19 24.41 14.45
C HIS A 22 -12.80 24.89 13.05
N ARG A 23 -12.09 26.03 12.98
CA ARG A 23 -11.54 26.52 11.71
C ARG A 23 -10.40 25.60 11.24
N PRO A 24 -10.32 25.30 9.95
CA PRO A 24 -9.26 24.45 9.40
C PRO A 24 -7.85 24.96 9.70
N SER A 25 -7.61 26.27 9.66
CA SER A 25 -6.33 26.89 9.96
C SER A 25 -5.82 26.67 11.40
N ALA A 26 -6.70 26.31 12.34
CA ALA A 26 -6.32 25.95 13.70
C ALA A 26 -6.30 24.42 13.89
N LEU A 27 -7.23 23.68 13.30
CA LEU A 27 -7.37 22.25 13.51
C LEU A 27 -6.32 21.41 12.74
N LEU A 28 -6.06 21.75 11.46
CA LEU A 28 -5.14 20.99 10.63
C LEU A 28 -3.69 20.98 11.16
N PRO A 29 -3.13 22.09 11.67
CA PRO A 29 -1.79 22.06 12.30
C PRO A 29 -1.71 21.12 13.52
N LEU A 30 -2.76 21.05 14.35
CA LEU A 30 -2.80 20.11 15.49
C LEU A 30 -2.84 18.66 15.01
N ILE A 31 -3.62 18.38 13.98
CA ILE A 31 -3.66 17.04 13.36
C ILE A 31 -2.29 16.68 12.77
N ALA A 32 -1.63 17.61 12.07
CA ALA A 32 -0.33 17.41 11.47
C ALA A 32 0.75 17.13 12.52
N GLN A 33 0.76 17.89 13.61
CA GLN A 33 1.67 17.67 14.73
C GLN A 33 1.42 16.31 15.39
N ALA A 34 0.17 15.93 15.65
CA ALA A 34 -0.18 14.62 16.18
C ALA A 34 0.26 13.48 15.23
N SER A 35 0.09 13.67 13.91
CA SER A 35 0.52 12.71 12.90
C SER A 35 2.04 12.58 12.81
N ALA A 36 2.79 13.68 12.91
CA ALA A 36 4.25 13.65 12.90
C ALA A 36 4.81 12.84 14.09
N THR A 37 4.22 12.99 15.28
CA THR A 37 4.65 12.23 16.46
C THR A 37 4.34 10.74 16.36
N TYR A 38 3.37 10.34 15.54
CA TYR A 38 3.02 8.92 15.35
C TYR A 38 4.15 8.10 14.72
N ALA A 39 4.93 8.68 13.83
CA ALA A 39 6.05 8.00 13.19
C ALA A 39 7.30 7.86 14.09
N LEU A 40 7.35 8.60 15.20
CA LEU A 40 8.41 8.55 16.19
C LEU A 40 7.93 7.75 17.40
N GLU A 41 8.24 6.45 17.44
CA GLU A 41 7.69 5.50 18.41
C GLU A 41 7.79 5.96 19.86
N SER A 42 8.94 6.51 20.29
CA SER A 42 9.15 7.04 21.64
C SER A 42 8.23 8.24 21.93
N SER A 43 8.09 9.17 21.01
CA SER A 43 7.23 10.34 21.15
C SER A 43 5.73 9.96 21.12
N TRP A 44 5.37 8.95 20.33
CA TRP A 44 3.99 8.45 20.28
C TRP A 44 3.53 7.83 21.59
N LEU A 45 4.37 7.03 22.25
CA LEU A 45 4.03 6.39 23.52
C LEU A 45 3.72 7.40 24.63
N GLN A 46 4.32 8.59 24.58
CA GLN A 46 4.09 9.69 25.52
C GLN A 46 2.95 10.63 25.09
N SER A 47 2.51 10.53 23.83
CA SER A 47 1.49 11.40 23.26
C SER A 47 0.10 11.13 23.88
N PRO A 48 -0.72 12.17 24.12
CA PRO A 48 -2.14 11.99 24.47
C PRO A 48 -2.94 11.32 23.36
N TYR A 49 -2.40 11.31 22.13
CA TYR A 49 -3.02 10.71 20.94
C TYR A 49 -2.73 9.22 20.76
N ARG A 50 -1.88 8.58 21.58
CA ARG A 50 -1.43 7.17 21.47
C ARG A 50 -2.54 6.11 21.33
N LYS A 51 -3.73 6.41 21.78
CA LYS A 51 -4.91 5.52 21.69
C LYS A 51 -5.68 5.65 20.38
N TYR A 52 -5.33 6.62 19.55
CA TYR A 52 -5.98 6.86 18.26
C TYR A 52 -5.05 6.43 17.12
N THR A 53 -5.64 6.26 15.96
CA THR A 53 -4.98 5.68 14.80
C THR A 53 -4.70 6.73 13.72
N PRO A 54 -3.71 6.52 12.82
CA PRO A 54 -3.43 7.46 11.74
C PRO A 54 -4.63 7.72 10.83
N TRP A 55 -5.47 6.72 10.59
CA TRP A 55 -6.67 6.89 9.77
C TRP A 55 -7.74 7.74 10.46
N ALA A 56 -7.81 7.76 11.79
CA ALA A 56 -8.68 8.70 12.51
C ALA A 56 -8.23 10.15 12.30
N LEU A 57 -6.93 10.42 12.35
CA LEU A 57 -6.35 11.72 12.02
C LEU A 57 -6.61 12.10 10.57
N ALA A 58 -6.44 11.14 9.65
CA ALA A 58 -6.67 11.35 8.22
C ALA A 58 -8.13 11.68 7.90
N ASP A 59 -9.10 11.04 8.57
CA ASP A 59 -10.51 11.35 8.37
C ASP A 59 -10.88 12.71 8.98
N ALA A 60 -10.36 13.04 10.17
CA ALA A 60 -10.56 14.36 10.77
C ALA A 60 -10.02 15.48 9.87
N ALA A 61 -8.83 15.30 9.27
CA ALA A 61 -8.26 16.22 8.29
C ALA A 61 -9.12 16.32 7.03
N ARG A 62 -9.57 15.17 6.48
CA ARG A 62 -10.46 15.12 5.32
C ARG A 62 -11.73 15.91 5.56
N VAL A 63 -12.41 15.68 6.68
CA VAL A 63 -13.67 16.39 7.03
C VAL A 63 -13.41 17.88 7.24
N SER A 64 -12.31 18.26 7.89
CA SER A 64 -11.93 19.67 8.08
C SER A 64 -11.71 20.38 6.74
N LEU A 65 -10.98 19.78 5.80
CA LEU A 65 -10.73 20.33 4.48
C LEU A 65 -12.00 20.40 3.61
N ALA A 66 -12.81 19.34 3.63
CA ALA A 66 -14.00 19.23 2.80
C ALA A 66 -15.16 20.12 3.29
N CYS A 67 -15.38 20.18 4.60
CA CYS A 67 -16.59 20.74 5.20
C CYS A 67 -16.34 21.94 6.13
N GLY A 68 -15.09 22.25 6.47
CA GLY A 68 -14.73 23.33 7.39
C GLY A 68 -14.80 24.71 6.75
N ASN A 69 -14.82 25.75 7.59
CA ASN A 69 -14.64 27.13 7.20
C ASN A 69 -13.89 27.95 8.26
N GLU A 70 -13.27 29.06 7.85
CA GLU A 70 -12.40 29.87 8.70
C GLU A 70 -13.16 30.80 9.69
N TYR A 71 -14.50 30.89 9.60
CA TYR A 71 -15.33 31.71 10.51
C TYR A 71 -15.68 30.97 11.81
N ARG A 72 -15.08 29.81 12.03
CA ARG A 72 -15.31 28.99 13.23
C ARG A 72 -14.24 29.29 14.29
N LYS A 73 -14.46 28.76 15.49
CA LYS A 73 -13.53 28.94 16.61
C LYS A 73 -12.22 28.16 16.41
N ASP A 74 -11.21 28.55 17.19
CA ASP A 74 -9.95 27.83 17.25
C ASP A 74 -10.12 26.41 17.80
N ALA A 75 -9.21 25.54 17.41
CA ALA A 75 -9.05 24.20 17.97
C ALA A 75 -7.94 24.21 19.02
N ASP A 76 -8.10 23.34 19.99
CA ASP A 76 -7.11 22.97 20.99
C ASP A 76 -6.98 21.44 21.04
N ASP A 77 -6.01 20.92 21.79
CA ASP A 77 -5.79 19.48 21.96
C ASP A 77 -7.06 18.78 22.51
N ALA A 78 -7.75 19.41 23.45
CA ALA A 78 -8.99 18.87 24.00
C ALA A 78 -10.10 18.78 22.94
N GLY A 79 -10.13 19.74 22.01
CA GLY A 79 -11.03 19.72 20.84
C GLY A 79 -10.73 18.58 19.90
N LEU A 80 -9.44 18.38 19.55
CA LEU A 80 -9.00 17.29 18.70
C LEU A 80 -9.25 15.93 19.36
N LEU A 81 -8.89 15.75 20.63
CA LEU A 81 -9.16 14.50 21.36
C LEU A 81 -10.65 14.12 21.34
N ARG A 82 -11.56 15.10 21.53
CA ARG A 82 -13.00 14.86 21.43
C ARG A 82 -13.46 14.47 20.03
N ILE A 83 -12.83 15.00 18.97
CA ILE A 83 -13.10 14.59 17.58
C ILE A 83 -12.67 13.14 17.39
N LEU A 84 -11.47 12.76 17.83
CA LEU A 84 -10.94 11.41 17.70
C LEU A 84 -11.73 10.40 18.54
N ASP A 85 -12.18 10.76 19.74
CA ASP A 85 -13.10 9.93 20.55
C ASP A 85 -14.44 9.66 19.85
N MET A 86 -14.95 10.65 19.11
CA MET A 86 -16.18 10.47 18.32
C MET A 86 -15.93 9.57 17.12
N TYR A 87 -14.75 9.68 16.44
CA TYR A 87 -14.39 8.83 15.31
C TYR A 87 -14.38 7.35 15.69
N VAL A 88 -13.76 7.00 16.83
CA VAL A 88 -13.70 5.61 17.31
C VAL A 88 -15.08 5.01 17.59
N ARG A 89 -16.06 5.85 17.86
CA ARG A 89 -17.46 5.45 18.16
C ARG A 89 -18.41 5.66 16.99
N LEU A 90 -17.93 5.95 15.79
CA LEU A 90 -18.80 6.09 14.63
C LEU A 90 -19.63 4.83 14.40
N GLU A 91 -20.93 5.04 14.14
CA GLU A 91 -21.84 3.98 13.72
C GLU A 91 -21.27 3.25 12.48
N ASP A 92 -21.52 1.95 12.42
CA ASP A 92 -21.17 1.10 11.30
C ASP A 92 -22.32 0.15 10.99
N HIS A 93 -22.47 -0.23 9.73
CA HIS A 93 -23.43 -1.25 9.30
C HIS A 93 -23.30 -2.58 10.07
N PHE A 94 -22.09 -2.95 10.44
CA PHE A 94 -21.83 -4.18 11.20
C PHE A 94 -22.60 -4.24 12.51
N LEU A 95 -22.86 -3.10 13.16
CA LEU A 95 -23.58 -3.04 14.44
C LEU A 95 -25.11 -3.23 14.29
N SER A 96 -25.65 -3.03 13.10
CA SER A 96 -27.08 -3.11 12.80
C SER A 96 -27.44 -4.23 11.81
N ASP A 97 -26.43 -4.84 11.18
CA ASP A 97 -26.62 -5.83 10.14
C ASP A 97 -26.65 -7.23 10.76
N THR A 98 -27.70 -7.99 10.50
CA THR A 98 -27.91 -9.36 11.00
C THR A 98 -27.60 -10.44 9.94
N ASP A 99 -27.11 -10.02 8.77
CA ASP A 99 -26.73 -10.87 7.67
C ASP A 99 -25.43 -11.63 8.00
N GLU A 100 -25.35 -12.92 7.64
CA GLU A 100 -24.17 -13.77 7.84
C GLU A 100 -22.89 -13.20 7.21
N ASP A 101 -23.02 -12.42 6.14
CA ASP A 101 -21.93 -11.77 5.44
C ASP A 101 -21.51 -10.40 6.01
N ALA A 102 -22.21 -9.91 7.03
CA ALA A 102 -21.95 -8.59 7.64
C ALA A 102 -20.52 -8.45 8.16
N LEU A 103 -19.99 -9.49 8.78
CA LEU A 103 -18.61 -9.55 9.26
C LEU A 103 -17.61 -9.44 8.09
N GLY A 104 -17.84 -10.16 7.00
CA GLY A 104 -16.99 -10.12 5.81
C GLY A 104 -16.93 -8.75 5.18
N ARG A 105 -18.09 -8.09 5.04
CA ARG A 105 -18.17 -6.72 4.52
C ARG A 105 -17.46 -5.73 5.43
N TRP A 106 -17.61 -5.84 6.74
CA TRP A 106 -16.91 -4.98 7.68
C TRP A 106 -15.40 -5.17 7.64
N LEU A 107 -14.90 -6.41 7.61
CA LEU A 107 -13.47 -6.71 7.52
C LEU A 107 -12.84 -6.12 6.25
N LEU A 108 -13.51 -6.22 5.10
CA LEU A 108 -13.05 -5.62 3.84
C LEU A 108 -12.92 -4.10 3.94
N ARG A 109 -13.95 -3.43 4.48
CA ARG A 109 -13.94 -1.97 4.68
C ARG A 109 -12.84 -1.54 5.65
N ALA A 110 -12.77 -2.19 6.81
CA ALA A 110 -11.77 -1.89 7.83
C ALA A 110 -10.35 -2.10 7.31
N SER A 111 -10.09 -3.18 6.58
CA SER A 111 -8.78 -3.44 5.98
C SER A 111 -8.41 -2.35 4.96
N GLY A 112 -9.33 -1.99 4.07
CA GLY A 112 -9.10 -0.94 3.06
C GLY A 112 -8.86 0.45 3.67
N GLU A 113 -9.43 0.73 4.85
CA GLU A 113 -9.21 1.96 5.61
C GLU A 113 -7.85 1.96 6.31
N GLN A 114 -7.50 0.86 6.98
CA GLN A 114 -6.43 0.81 8.00
C GLN A 114 -5.07 0.42 7.43
N MET A 115 -5.03 -0.58 6.54
CA MET A 115 -3.77 -1.20 6.14
C MET A 115 -2.86 -0.30 5.31
N THR A 116 -3.42 0.69 4.61
CA THR A 116 -2.62 1.70 3.87
C THR A 116 -1.57 2.43 4.74
N TYR A 117 -1.81 2.50 6.05
CA TYR A 117 -0.93 3.19 7.01
C TYR A 117 0.07 2.26 7.70
N GLN A 118 0.09 0.98 7.33
CA GLN A 118 0.90 -0.05 7.98
C GLN A 118 1.99 -0.62 7.07
N GLU A 119 2.07 -0.17 5.81
CA GLU A 119 3.11 -0.62 4.88
C GLU A 119 4.48 -0.08 5.29
N PRO A 120 5.55 -0.89 5.18
CA PRO A 120 6.90 -0.47 5.53
C PRO A 120 7.45 0.51 4.50
N VAL A 121 7.58 1.77 4.88
CA VAL A 121 7.99 2.88 4.00
C VAL A 121 9.27 2.59 3.23
N PHE A 122 10.33 2.16 3.92
CA PHE A 122 11.63 1.93 3.28
C PHE A 122 11.61 0.78 2.28
N GLN A 123 10.83 -0.26 2.57
CA GLN A 123 10.64 -1.39 1.65
C GLN A 123 9.91 -0.94 0.38
N ASP A 124 8.88 -0.11 0.50
CA ASP A 124 8.15 0.44 -0.64
C ASP A 124 9.03 1.34 -1.52
N LEU A 125 9.85 2.20 -0.91
CA LEU A 125 10.77 3.07 -1.66
C LEU A 125 11.88 2.26 -2.34
N ALA A 126 12.44 1.24 -1.68
CA ALA A 126 13.40 0.33 -2.27
C ALA A 126 12.80 -0.44 -3.46
N ARG A 127 11.57 -0.92 -3.31
CA ARG A 127 10.82 -1.61 -4.38
C ARG A 127 10.59 -0.71 -5.59
N ALA A 128 10.40 0.60 -5.40
CA ALA A 128 10.24 1.53 -6.51
C ALA A 128 11.47 1.51 -7.44
N ALA A 129 12.69 1.60 -6.90
CA ALA A 129 13.91 1.48 -7.71
C ALA A 129 14.09 0.06 -8.25
N ALA A 130 13.95 -0.97 -7.40
CA ALA A 130 14.17 -2.36 -7.80
C ALA A 130 13.25 -2.78 -8.95
N MET A 131 12.00 -2.32 -8.98
CA MET A 131 11.03 -2.65 -10.01
C MET A 131 11.12 -1.75 -11.24
N LEU A 132 11.17 -0.41 -11.05
CA LEU A 132 11.03 0.53 -12.17
C LEU A 132 12.33 0.88 -12.87
N THR A 133 13.50 0.69 -12.22
CA THR A 133 14.81 1.01 -12.82
C THR A 133 15.72 -0.20 -12.98
N GLN A 134 15.62 -1.21 -12.11
CA GLN A 134 16.52 -2.35 -12.10
C GLN A 134 15.92 -3.63 -12.68
N THR A 135 14.63 -3.63 -13.00
CA THR A 135 13.94 -4.75 -13.63
C THR A 135 13.69 -4.43 -15.10
N ALA A 136 14.12 -5.33 -15.99
CA ALA A 136 13.80 -5.26 -17.40
C ALA A 136 12.47 -5.99 -17.66
N GLY A 137 11.55 -5.35 -18.34
CA GLY A 137 10.33 -6.00 -18.81
C GLY A 137 10.63 -6.99 -19.93
N THR A 138 9.76 -7.97 -20.11
CA THR A 138 9.87 -9.00 -21.17
C THR A 138 9.32 -8.50 -22.50
N ARG A 139 8.51 -7.45 -22.49
CA ARG A 139 7.85 -6.87 -23.66
C ARG A 139 8.40 -5.48 -23.97
N GLN A 140 8.21 -5.04 -25.21
CA GLN A 140 8.56 -3.66 -25.60
C GLN A 140 7.65 -2.67 -24.88
N ALA A 141 8.25 -1.76 -24.09
CA ALA A 141 7.53 -0.74 -23.35
C ALA A 141 6.76 0.21 -24.29
N ARG A 142 5.53 0.54 -23.92
CA ARG A 142 4.64 1.47 -24.62
C ARG A 142 4.91 2.91 -24.19
N CYS A 143 5.00 3.16 -22.90
CA CYS A 143 5.21 4.48 -22.30
C CYS A 143 6.40 4.53 -21.32
N LEU A 144 6.81 3.44 -20.69
CA LEU A 144 7.98 3.38 -19.81
C LEU A 144 9.28 3.28 -20.64
N ARG A 145 9.48 4.24 -21.56
CA ARG A 145 10.66 4.37 -22.42
C ARG A 145 11.64 5.36 -21.79
N PRO A 146 12.91 5.40 -22.23
CA PRO A 146 13.87 6.40 -21.75
C PRO A 146 13.28 7.82 -21.75
N GLY A 147 13.38 8.53 -20.62
CA GLY A 147 12.78 9.86 -20.42
C GLY A 147 11.36 9.88 -19.85
N TRP A 148 10.75 8.71 -19.59
CA TRP A 148 9.42 8.64 -18.99
C TRP A 148 9.34 9.29 -17.60
N GLU A 149 10.44 9.24 -16.86
CA GLU A 149 10.53 9.77 -15.52
C GLU A 149 10.36 11.29 -15.51
N GLU A 150 11.11 11.99 -16.37
CA GLU A 150 11.03 13.44 -16.53
C GLU A 150 9.66 13.87 -17.06
N GLU A 151 9.10 13.13 -18.01
CA GLU A 151 7.77 13.43 -18.56
C GLU A 151 6.67 13.29 -17.48
N LEU A 152 6.70 12.20 -16.73
CA LEU A 152 5.68 11.90 -15.74
C LEU A 152 5.92 12.65 -14.43
N LEU A 153 7.12 12.52 -13.85
CA LEU A 153 7.46 12.93 -12.51
C LEU A 153 8.07 14.34 -12.45
N GLY A 154 8.65 14.81 -13.55
CA GLY A 154 9.38 16.10 -13.62
C GLY A 154 10.80 16.03 -13.07
N ALA A 155 11.30 14.81 -12.82
CA ALA A 155 12.64 14.50 -12.31
C ALA A 155 12.91 13.01 -12.53
N SER A 156 14.16 12.56 -12.38
CA SER A 156 14.45 11.13 -12.34
C SER A 156 13.70 10.45 -11.19
N LEU A 157 13.46 9.14 -11.30
CA LEU A 157 12.81 8.38 -10.23
C LEU A 157 13.55 8.53 -8.89
N SER A 158 14.89 8.47 -8.94
CA SER A 158 15.72 8.64 -7.74
C SER A 158 15.51 10.00 -7.09
N GLN A 159 15.47 11.07 -7.87
CA GLN A 159 15.20 12.42 -7.36
C GLN A 159 13.77 12.54 -6.82
N TYR A 160 12.78 11.97 -7.51
CA TYR A 160 11.37 11.98 -7.06
C TYR A 160 11.18 11.29 -5.71
N VAL A 161 11.79 10.11 -5.53
CA VAL A 161 11.76 9.37 -4.27
C VAL A 161 12.54 10.11 -3.19
N GLY A 162 13.70 10.71 -3.53
CA GLY A 162 14.48 11.55 -2.62
C GLY A 162 13.71 12.78 -2.13
N ILE A 163 12.95 13.44 -3.04
CA ILE A 163 12.06 14.55 -2.67
C ILE A 163 10.98 14.08 -1.70
N ALA A 164 10.32 12.94 -1.96
CA ALA A 164 9.32 12.41 -1.03
C ALA A 164 9.92 12.11 0.34
N GLN A 165 11.14 11.56 0.40
CA GLN A 165 11.85 11.30 1.65
C GLN A 165 12.19 12.61 2.38
N LEU A 166 12.65 13.64 1.68
CA LEU A 166 12.91 14.96 2.24
C LEU A 166 11.64 15.60 2.84
N LEU A 167 10.54 15.56 2.09
CA LEU A 167 9.25 16.10 2.52
C LEU A 167 8.75 15.36 3.78
N TRP A 168 8.92 14.04 3.83
CA TRP A 168 8.54 13.23 4.97
C TRP A 168 9.41 13.54 6.21
N ALA A 169 10.72 13.53 6.06
CA ALA A 169 11.66 13.87 7.13
C ALA A 169 11.40 15.28 7.69
N SER A 170 11.19 16.27 6.81
CA SER A 170 10.83 17.62 7.21
C SER A 170 9.49 17.67 7.96
N ALA A 171 8.48 16.93 7.48
CA ALA A 171 7.19 16.87 8.17
C ALA A 171 7.32 16.27 9.57
N LEU A 172 8.18 15.26 9.77
CA LEU A 172 8.41 14.66 11.08
C LEU A 172 9.10 15.63 12.04
N SER A 173 10.15 16.34 11.59
CA SER A 173 10.95 17.24 12.44
C SER A 173 10.30 18.61 12.64
N CYS A 174 9.45 19.06 11.72
CA CYS A 174 8.85 20.40 11.72
C CYS A 174 7.34 20.39 12.00
N GLY A 175 6.83 19.46 12.82
CA GLY A 175 5.42 19.42 13.24
C GLY A 175 4.43 19.30 12.07
N GLY A 176 4.75 18.48 11.07
CA GLY A 176 3.93 18.22 9.89
C GLY A 176 4.13 19.26 8.77
N ARG A 177 5.26 19.98 8.70
CA ARG A 177 5.48 21.06 7.71
C ARG A 177 6.72 20.84 6.86
N PHE A 178 6.63 21.35 5.63
CA PHE A 178 7.77 21.61 4.77
C PHE A 178 7.72 23.06 4.29
N ASP A 179 8.75 23.83 4.62
CA ASP A 179 8.92 25.19 4.14
C ASP A 179 9.99 25.23 3.05
N PRO A 180 9.66 25.58 1.79
CA PRO A 180 10.64 25.70 0.71
C PRO A 180 11.80 26.66 1.02
N ASN A 181 11.59 27.66 1.88
CA ASN A 181 12.67 28.58 2.31
C ASN A 181 13.78 27.87 3.08
N SER A 182 13.49 26.70 3.69
CA SER A 182 14.52 25.90 4.35
C SER A 182 15.60 25.38 3.39
N LEU A 183 15.30 25.28 2.09
CA LEU A 183 16.26 24.87 1.05
C LEU A 183 17.40 25.87 0.82
N THR A 184 17.24 27.12 1.26
CA THR A 184 18.29 28.14 1.17
C THR A 184 19.27 28.11 2.37
N THR A 185 19.00 27.27 3.37
CA THR A 185 19.84 27.17 4.57
C THR A 185 21.11 26.36 4.30
N PRO A 186 22.20 26.61 5.05
CA PRO A 186 23.44 25.82 4.91
C PRO A 186 23.23 24.31 5.10
N GLY A 187 22.27 23.88 5.94
CA GLY A 187 21.93 22.47 6.16
C GLY A 187 21.35 21.77 4.94
N ALA A 188 20.72 22.51 4.02
CA ALA A 188 20.13 21.97 2.80
C ALA A 188 21.14 21.85 1.63
N GLN A 189 22.36 22.38 1.74
CA GLN A 189 23.33 22.43 0.63
C GLN A 189 23.64 21.04 0.04
N ARG A 190 23.80 20.01 0.91
CA ARG A 190 24.06 18.63 0.44
C ARG A 190 22.90 18.08 -0.35
N ILE A 191 21.67 18.34 0.08
CA ILE A 191 20.46 17.89 -0.60
C ILE A 191 20.32 18.61 -1.94
N CYS A 192 20.53 19.94 -1.95
CA CYS A 192 20.45 20.76 -3.16
C CYS A 192 21.58 20.49 -4.17
N ALA A 193 22.69 19.87 -3.74
CA ALA A 193 23.74 19.40 -4.63
C ALA A 193 23.30 18.15 -5.44
N GLU A 194 22.49 17.28 -4.83
CA GLU A 194 21.94 16.08 -5.48
C GLU A 194 20.66 16.39 -6.29
N VAL A 195 19.80 17.27 -5.75
CA VAL A 195 18.54 17.69 -6.37
C VAL A 195 18.41 19.20 -6.27
N PRO A 196 18.44 19.93 -7.38
CA PRO A 196 18.30 21.40 -7.38
C PRO A 196 17.04 21.86 -6.64
N ALA A 197 17.15 22.94 -5.84
CA ALA A 197 16.04 23.46 -5.05
C ALA A 197 14.80 23.75 -5.89
N GLU A 198 14.97 24.28 -7.11
CA GLU A 198 13.89 24.53 -8.06
C GLU A 198 13.16 23.25 -8.47
N THR A 199 13.90 22.16 -8.69
CA THR A 199 13.32 20.84 -8.98
C THR A 199 12.53 20.32 -7.77
N ILE A 200 13.09 20.46 -6.55
CA ILE A 200 12.38 20.05 -5.33
C ILE A 200 11.05 20.77 -5.21
N VAL A 201 11.03 22.10 -5.39
CA VAL A 201 9.82 22.92 -5.28
C VAL A 201 8.82 22.55 -6.38
N SER A 202 9.26 22.48 -7.64
CA SER A 202 8.42 22.19 -8.80
C SER A 202 7.75 20.81 -8.69
N VAL A 203 8.51 19.77 -8.36
CA VAL A 203 8.00 18.40 -8.16
C VAL A 203 7.04 18.35 -6.95
N THR A 204 7.37 19.03 -5.86
CA THR A 204 6.51 19.12 -4.67
C THR A 204 5.17 19.73 -5.02
N GLU A 205 5.14 20.89 -5.68
CA GLU A 205 3.91 21.57 -6.06
C GLU A 205 3.08 20.75 -7.05
N LYS A 206 3.73 20.13 -8.04
CA LYS A 206 3.05 19.33 -9.07
C LYS A 206 2.40 18.07 -8.54
N HIS A 207 3.08 17.34 -7.63
CA HIS A 207 2.68 15.97 -7.27
C HIS A 207 2.16 15.81 -5.84
N PHE A 208 2.59 16.65 -4.92
CA PHE A 208 2.31 16.46 -3.50
C PHE A 208 1.35 17.49 -2.92
N VAL A 209 1.21 18.68 -3.54
CA VAL A 209 0.48 19.80 -2.97
C VAL A 209 -0.93 19.95 -3.56
N THR A 210 -1.87 20.24 -2.67
CA THR A 210 -3.22 20.69 -3.01
C THR A 210 -3.59 21.95 -2.23
N ASP A 211 -4.69 22.59 -2.58
CA ASP A 211 -5.35 23.59 -1.76
C ASP A 211 -6.76 23.15 -1.37
N ALA A 212 -7.41 23.89 -0.47
CA ALA A 212 -8.74 23.54 0.03
C ALA A 212 -9.80 23.46 -1.07
N ALA A 213 -9.69 24.30 -2.13
CA ALA A 213 -10.68 24.32 -3.22
C ALA A 213 -10.52 23.08 -4.12
N ALA A 214 -9.29 22.80 -4.56
CA ALA A 214 -8.96 21.60 -5.33
C ALA A 214 -9.27 20.33 -4.56
N PHE A 215 -8.93 20.30 -3.26
CA PHE A 215 -9.25 19.16 -2.38
C PHE A 215 -10.75 18.88 -2.36
N ARG A 216 -11.59 19.88 -2.16
CA ARG A 216 -13.06 19.73 -2.15
C ARG A 216 -13.59 19.16 -3.46
N GLN A 217 -13.09 19.63 -4.61
CA GLN A 217 -13.49 19.12 -5.92
C GLN A 217 -13.13 17.62 -6.07
N VAL A 218 -11.92 17.23 -5.69
CA VAL A 218 -11.48 15.83 -5.76
C VAL A 218 -12.29 14.98 -4.78
N ASN A 219 -12.51 15.45 -3.55
CA ASN A 219 -13.29 14.74 -2.54
C ASN A 219 -14.74 14.49 -2.98
N GLU A 220 -15.38 15.48 -3.62
CA GLU A 220 -16.74 15.34 -4.15
C GLU A 220 -16.79 14.36 -5.33
N ARG A 221 -15.83 14.44 -6.26
CA ARG A 221 -15.72 13.51 -7.40
C ARG A 221 -15.42 12.08 -6.95
N ALA A 222 -14.70 11.91 -5.84
CA ALA A 222 -14.35 10.60 -5.30
C ALA A 222 -15.51 9.94 -4.55
N ARG A 223 -16.51 10.70 -4.14
CA ARG A 223 -17.67 10.19 -3.43
C ARG A 223 -18.46 9.21 -4.30
N ARG A 224 -18.65 7.99 -3.80
CA ARG A 224 -19.32 6.89 -4.50
C ARG A 224 -20.60 6.44 -3.84
N SER A 225 -20.78 6.75 -2.56
CA SER A 225 -21.98 6.39 -1.80
C SER A 225 -22.67 7.62 -1.24
N LYS A 226 -24.01 7.56 -1.19
CA LYS A 226 -24.84 8.53 -0.46
C LYS A 226 -25.03 8.12 1.00
N ASP A 227 -24.65 6.89 1.35
CA ASP A 227 -24.76 6.35 2.70
C ASP A 227 -23.71 6.98 3.63
N PRO A 228 -24.16 7.70 4.68
CA PRO A 228 -23.24 8.35 5.62
C PRO A 228 -22.33 7.36 6.36
N LEU A 229 -22.78 6.11 6.57
CA LEU A 229 -22.00 5.08 7.27
C LEU A 229 -20.80 4.60 6.44
N LEU A 230 -20.81 4.80 5.12
CA LEU A 230 -19.70 4.45 4.22
C LEU A 230 -18.70 5.60 3.99
N ARG A 231 -19.01 6.84 4.41
CA ARG A 231 -18.19 8.01 4.14
C ARG A 231 -16.71 7.81 4.56
N ARG A 232 -16.46 7.28 5.75
CA ARG A 232 -15.10 7.11 6.27
C ARG A 232 -14.25 6.14 5.43
N TYR A 233 -14.89 5.17 4.77
CA TYR A 233 -14.25 4.16 3.93
C TYR A 233 -14.00 4.61 2.49
N GLU A 234 -14.55 5.76 2.08
CA GLU A 234 -14.31 6.32 0.76
C GLU A 234 -12.88 6.85 0.62
N TYR A 235 -12.43 6.98 -0.64
CA TYR A 235 -11.11 7.49 -0.95
C TYR A 235 -10.86 8.86 -0.30
N ASN A 236 -9.74 8.97 0.44
CA ASN A 236 -9.27 10.24 0.99
C ASN A 236 -8.29 10.90 0.02
N PRO A 237 -8.60 12.10 -0.54
CA PRO A 237 -7.72 12.77 -1.51
C PRO A 237 -6.31 13.09 -0.99
N LEU A 238 -6.09 13.15 0.33
CA LEU A 238 -4.75 13.30 0.90
C LEU A 238 -3.80 12.15 0.51
N ARG A 239 -4.31 11.01 0.09
CA ARG A 239 -3.47 9.91 -0.45
C ARG A 239 -2.83 10.28 -1.80
N GLY A 240 -3.51 11.11 -2.59
CA GLY A 240 -3.01 11.59 -3.88
C GLY A 240 -2.14 12.84 -3.78
N THR A 241 -2.50 13.76 -2.88
CA THR A 241 -1.81 15.03 -2.62
C THR A 241 -1.72 15.27 -1.11
N PRO A 242 -0.67 14.73 -0.45
CA PRO A 242 -0.57 14.69 1.01
C PRO A 242 -0.25 16.02 1.68
N LEU A 243 0.16 17.03 0.91
CA LEU A 243 0.50 18.37 1.40
C LEU A 243 -0.60 19.37 1.02
N VAL A 244 -0.90 20.29 1.92
CA VAL A 244 -1.92 21.34 1.72
C VAL A 244 -1.30 22.71 1.91
N LYS A 245 -1.50 23.61 0.95
CA LYS A 245 -1.12 25.03 1.05
C LYS A 245 -2.21 25.89 1.66
N GLY A 246 -1.82 27.07 2.20
CA GLY A 246 -2.75 28.06 2.73
C GLY A 246 -3.04 27.92 4.24
N TYR A 247 -2.31 27.06 4.96
CA TYR A 247 -2.48 26.85 6.39
C TYR A 247 -1.19 27.17 7.18
N GLY A 248 -0.64 28.36 6.92
CA GLY A 248 0.61 28.86 7.50
C GLY A 248 1.76 28.82 6.48
N PRO A 249 3.02 29.03 6.91
CA PRO A 249 4.17 29.05 6.01
C PRO A 249 4.41 27.69 5.37
N GLY A 250 4.83 27.69 4.11
CA GLY A 250 5.11 26.50 3.32
C GLY A 250 3.89 25.59 3.10
N PHE A 251 4.12 24.30 3.18
CA PHE A 251 3.11 23.25 2.98
C PHE A 251 2.90 22.45 4.26
N LEU A 252 1.65 22.14 4.56
CA LEU A 252 1.25 21.34 5.71
C LEU A 252 0.92 19.91 5.28
N ALA A 253 1.49 18.92 5.95
CA ALA A 253 1.16 17.50 5.83
C ALA A 253 0.23 17.08 6.98
N PRO A 254 -1.09 17.09 6.82
CA PRO A 254 -2.00 16.66 7.88
C PRO A 254 -1.75 15.22 8.34
N VAL A 255 -1.25 14.38 7.43
CA VAL A 255 -0.88 12.99 7.71
C VAL A 255 0.44 12.68 7.04
N SER A 256 1.52 12.75 7.80
CA SER A 256 2.90 12.60 7.30
C SER A 256 3.17 11.24 6.64
N GLN A 257 2.54 10.15 7.12
CA GLN A 257 2.68 8.80 6.57
C GLN A 257 2.20 8.67 5.10
N LEU A 258 1.37 9.59 4.62
CA LEU A 258 0.90 9.57 3.23
C LEU A 258 1.92 10.10 2.22
N ILE A 259 2.98 10.81 2.68
CA ILE A 259 4.00 11.37 1.79
C ILE A 259 4.79 10.27 1.07
N PRO A 260 5.46 9.33 1.77
CA PRO A 260 6.23 8.28 1.10
C PRO A 260 5.34 7.34 0.28
N ALA A 261 4.09 7.09 0.70
CA ALA A 261 3.14 6.29 -0.07
C ALA A 261 2.90 6.84 -1.49
N LYS A 262 3.04 8.17 -1.70
CA LYS A 262 2.94 8.79 -3.03
C LYS A 262 4.10 8.42 -3.94
N ALA A 263 5.29 8.15 -3.41
CA ALA A 263 6.47 7.74 -4.15
C ALA A 263 6.68 6.22 -4.20
N SER A 264 5.79 5.43 -3.58
CA SER A 264 5.78 3.97 -3.73
C SER A 264 5.39 3.55 -5.16
N PRO A 265 5.67 2.30 -5.58
CA PRO A 265 5.22 1.79 -6.87
C PRO A 265 3.73 2.01 -7.13
N LEU A 266 2.90 1.84 -6.11
CA LEU A 266 1.46 2.07 -6.19
C LEU A 266 1.11 3.56 -6.38
N GLY A 267 1.80 4.47 -5.69
CA GLY A 267 1.63 5.91 -5.85
C GLY A 267 2.03 6.40 -7.25
N ILE A 268 3.13 5.86 -7.79
CA ILE A 268 3.60 6.11 -9.15
C ILE A 268 2.63 5.51 -10.16
N TYR A 269 2.10 4.31 -9.92
CA TYR A 269 1.06 3.70 -10.74
C TYR A 269 -0.14 4.61 -10.94
N TYR A 270 -0.70 5.16 -9.87
CA TYR A 270 -1.86 6.06 -9.97
C TYR A 270 -1.53 7.34 -10.73
N THR A 271 -0.30 7.86 -10.58
CA THR A 271 0.17 9.03 -11.33
C THR A 271 0.30 8.70 -12.82
N GLY A 272 0.92 7.56 -13.14
CA GLY A 272 1.13 7.10 -14.52
C GLY A 272 -0.16 6.77 -15.26
N VAL A 273 -1.09 6.05 -14.63
CA VAL A 273 -2.40 5.75 -15.24
C VAL A 273 -3.21 7.02 -15.48
N THR A 274 -3.11 8.02 -14.62
CA THR A 274 -3.78 9.30 -14.85
C THR A 274 -3.24 10.00 -16.10
N ARG A 275 -1.93 9.86 -16.41
CA ARG A 275 -1.25 10.49 -17.55
C ARG A 275 -1.32 9.65 -18.83
N PHE A 276 -1.07 8.35 -18.74
CA PHE A 276 -0.86 7.45 -19.90
C PHE A 276 -1.95 6.35 -20.03
N GLY A 277 -2.92 6.31 -19.12
CA GLY A 277 -4.00 5.32 -19.18
C GLY A 277 -3.52 3.87 -19.08
N ASP A 278 -4.16 3.00 -19.87
CA ASP A 278 -3.92 1.55 -19.87
C ASP A 278 -2.50 1.18 -20.32
N ALA A 279 -1.84 2.01 -21.14
CA ALA A 279 -0.47 1.76 -21.57
C ALA A 279 0.49 1.66 -20.37
N PHE A 280 0.31 2.57 -19.38
CA PHE A 280 1.11 2.52 -18.15
C PHE A 280 0.80 1.29 -17.30
N ALA A 281 -0.48 0.94 -17.19
CA ALA A 281 -0.90 -0.24 -16.44
C ALA A 281 -0.31 -1.54 -17.03
N GLN A 282 -0.24 -1.64 -18.36
CA GLN A 282 0.31 -2.78 -19.07
C GLN A 282 1.83 -2.88 -18.94
N ASP A 283 2.56 -1.75 -19.12
CA ASP A 283 4.02 -1.73 -18.96
C ASP A 283 4.41 -2.04 -17.51
N LEU A 284 3.68 -1.48 -16.54
CA LEU A 284 3.95 -1.76 -15.12
C LEU A 284 3.62 -3.22 -14.77
N GLY A 285 2.58 -3.80 -15.39
CA GLY A 285 2.24 -5.22 -15.25
C GLY A 285 3.38 -6.14 -15.67
N ASP A 286 3.98 -5.86 -16.84
CA ASP A 286 5.14 -6.60 -17.35
C ASP A 286 6.36 -6.47 -16.42
N LEU A 287 6.66 -5.26 -15.92
CA LEU A 287 7.74 -5.05 -14.95
C LEU A 287 7.47 -5.75 -13.61
N PHE A 288 6.21 -5.76 -13.16
CA PHE A 288 5.83 -6.40 -11.92
C PHE A 288 5.96 -7.93 -12.00
N GLU A 289 5.55 -8.53 -13.11
CA GLU A 289 5.74 -9.96 -13.38
C GLU A 289 7.24 -10.33 -13.34
N ALA A 290 8.08 -9.58 -14.06
CA ALA A 290 9.52 -9.80 -14.06
C ALA A 290 10.15 -9.56 -12.67
N TYR A 291 9.67 -8.56 -11.92
CA TYR A 291 10.11 -8.30 -10.55
C TYR A 291 9.78 -9.47 -9.60
N VAL A 292 8.58 -10.05 -9.72
CA VAL A 292 8.20 -11.24 -8.95
C VAL A 292 9.15 -12.40 -9.27
N GLY A 293 9.51 -12.62 -10.53
CA GLY A 293 10.52 -13.61 -10.91
C GLY A 293 11.85 -13.42 -10.18
N ARG A 294 12.37 -12.17 -10.14
CA ARG A 294 13.59 -11.84 -9.39
C ARG A 294 13.49 -12.12 -7.89
N GLN A 295 12.31 -11.94 -7.30
CA GLN A 295 12.08 -12.31 -5.89
C GLN A 295 12.08 -13.82 -5.70
N LEU A 296 11.45 -14.58 -6.59
CA LEU A 296 11.42 -16.04 -6.55
C LEU A 296 12.82 -16.66 -6.70
N GLU A 297 13.69 -16.05 -7.50
CA GLU A 297 15.10 -16.45 -7.65
C GLU A 297 15.92 -16.34 -6.34
N LEU A 298 15.41 -15.61 -5.34
CA LEU A 298 16.03 -15.57 -4.01
C LEU A 298 15.79 -16.85 -3.21
N LEU A 299 14.84 -17.72 -3.59
CA LEU A 299 14.60 -18.97 -2.87
C LEU A 299 15.83 -19.89 -2.98
N PRO A 300 16.37 -20.38 -1.84
CA PRO A 300 17.50 -21.30 -1.88
C PRO A 300 17.05 -22.63 -2.50
N ASP A 301 17.93 -23.24 -3.28
CA ASP A 301 17.76 -24.59 -3.84
C ASP A 301 16.46 -24.76 -4.66
N ALA A 302 15.92 -23.67 -5.18
CA ALA A 302 14.76 -23.66 -6.05
C ALA A 302 15.17 -23.51 -7.53
N THR A 303 14.45 -24.19 -8.41
CA THR A 303 14.52 -23.94 -9.85
C THR A 303 13.31 -23.12 -10.25
N VAL A 304 13.53 -21.95 -10.84
CA VAL A 304 12.50 -21.02 -11.27
C VAL A 304 12.40 -21.01 -12.79
N TRP A 305 11.24 -21.28 -13.33
CA TRP A 305 10.96 -21.23 -14.77
C TRP A 305 9.90 -20.19 -15.07
N PRO A 306 10.05 -19.43 -16.16
CA PRO A 306 9.00 -18.54 -16.64
C PRO A 306 7.85 -19.31 -17.24
N GLU A 307 6.81 -18.59 -17.63
CA GLU A 307 5.63 -19.03 -18.35
C GLU A 307 5.98 -20.04 -19.47
N VAL A 308 5.25 -21.14 -19.53
CA VAL A 308 5.38 -22.19 -20.55
C VAL A 308 4.27 -22.02 -21.59
N VAL A 309 4.68 -21.92 -22.85
CA VAL A 309 3.76 -21.96 -24.00
C VAL A 309 3.44 -23.41 -24.33
N TYR A 310 2.20 -23.82 -24.24
CA TYR A 310 1.77 -25.18 -24.52
C TYR A 310 0.68 -25.26 -25.61
N SER A 311 0.55 -26.43 -26.20
CA SER A 311 -0.44 -26.70 -27.25
C SER A 311 -1.79 -27.05 -26.65
N ARG A 312 -2.84 -26.29 -27.01
CA ARG A 312 -4.22 -26.57 -26.63
C ARG A 312 -5.10 -26.68 -27.87
N SER A 313 -5.43 -27.90 -28.25
CA SER A 313 -6.15 -28.18 -29.52
C SER A 313 -5.39 -27.56 -30.70
N ASN A 314 -5.94 -26.59 -31.41
CA ASN A 314 -5.34 -25.92 -32.57
C ASN A 314 -4.75 -24.52 -32.22
N SER A 315 -4.61 -24.18 -30.93
CA SER A 315 -4.08 -22.88 -30.48
C SER A 315 -2.96 -23.07 -29.48
N LYS A 316 -2.12 -22.05 -29.33
CA LYS A 316 -1.15 -21.94 -28.24
C LYS A 316 -1.82 -21.29 -27.04
N ALA A 317 -1.55 -21.81 -25.86
CA ALA A 317 -1.99 -21.27 -24.58
C ALA A 317 -0.77 -21.08 -23.67
N LEU A 318 -0.94 -20.32 -22.61
CA LEU A 318 0.08 -19.96 -21.65
C LEU A 318 -0.24 -20.62 -20.30
N SER A 319 0.81 -21.08 -19.60
CA SER A 319 0.72 -21.55 -18.23
C SER A 319 0.57 -20.38 -17.24
N VAL A 320 0.76 -20.63 -15.96
CA VAL A 320 1.03 -19.58 -14.96
C VAL A 320 2.32 -18.85 -15.29
N ASP A 321 2.50 -17.63 -14.77
CA ASP A 321 3.64 -16.75 -15.07
C ASP A 321 4.98 -17.36 -14.63
N TRP A 322 5.00 -18.05 -13.47
CA TRP A 322 6.20 -18.69 -12.94
C TRP A 322 5.91 -20.08 -12.37
N ILE A 323 6.81 -21.02 -12.65
CA ILE A 323 6.81 -22.36 -12.04
C ILE A 323 8.09 -22.50 -11.22
N VAL A 324 7.92 -22.76 -9.91
CA VAL A 324 9.04 -22.90 -8.97
C VAL A 324 9.06 -24.31 -8.43
N VAL A 325 10.16 -25.00 -8.60
CA VAL A 325 10.37 -26.35 -8.07
C VAL A 325 11.35 -26.29 -6.91
N THR A 326 10.89 -26.70 -5.76
CA THR A 326 11.69 -26.90 -4.53
C THR A 326 11.80 -28.39 -4.23
N GLU A 327 12.55 -28.77 -3.18
CA GLU A 327 12.61 -30.15 -2.71
C GLU A 327 11.23 -30.66 -2.25
N ASP A 328 10.44 -29.79 -1.59
CA ASP A 328 9.20 -30.17 -0.92
C ASP A 328 7.94 -30.06 -1.81
N LEU A 329 7.92 -29.13 -2.80
CA LEU A 329 6.73 -28.87 -3.62
C LEU A 329 7.03 -28.25 -4.98
N VAL A 330 6.02 -28.27 -5.86
CA VAL A 330 5.91 -27.43 -7.06
C VAL A 330 5.01 -26.24 -6.75
N LEU A 331 5.54 -25.01 -6.84
CA LEU A 331 4.78 -23.79 -6.63
C LEU A 331 4.42 -23.17 -7.98
N LEU A 332 3.12 -23.02 -8.25
CA LEU A 332 2.57 -22.37 -9.44
C LEU A 332 2.23 -20.92 -9.09
N VAL A 333 2.93 -19.97 -9.68
CA VAL A 333 2.81 -18.55 -9.32
C VAL A 333 2.16 -17.77 -10.44
N GLU A 334 1.04 -17.14 -10.13
CA GLU A 334 0.33 -16.22 -11.03
C GLU A 334 0.43 -14.79 -10.49
N VAL A 335 0.78 -13.84 -11.35
CA VAL A 335 1.05 -12.45 -10.98
C VAL A 335 -0.08 -11.54 -11.45
N LYS A 336 -0.60 -10.73 -10.57
CA LYS A 336 -1.69 -9.79 -10.88
C LYS A 336 -1.36 -8.39 -10.44
N SER A 337 -1.10 -7.49 -11.37
CA SER A 337 -0.94 -6.05 -11.13
C SER A 337 -2.25 -5.32 -10.84
N VAL A 338 -3.34 -6.08 -10.60
CA VAL A 338 -4.66 -5.54 -10.28
C VAL A 338 -4.71 -4.93 -8.88
N ARG A 339 -5.70 -4.07 -8.70
CA ARG A 339 -5.94 -3.35 -7.43
C ARG A 339 -7.40 -3.49 -7.01
N PRO A 340 -7.69 -3.55 -5.70
CA PRO A 340 -9.06 -3.56 -5.21
C PRO A 340 -9.84 -2.34 -5.69
N THR A 341 -10.96 -2.58 -6.38
CA THR A 341 -11.84 -1.50 -6.85
C THR A 341 -12.58 -0.83 -5.69
N VAL A 342 -13.21 0.31 -5.96
CA VAL A 342 -14.08 0.98 -4.98
C VAL A 342 -15.23 0.07 -4.52
N HIS A 343 -15.74 -0.80 -5.38
CA HIS A 343 -16.79 -1.76 -5.05
C HIS A 343 -16.33 -2.78 -4.01
N LEU A 344 -15.09 -3.25 -4.15
CA LEU A 344 -14.48 -4.15 -3.16
C LEU A 344 -14.17 -3.40 -1.87
N ARG A 345 -13.56 -2.22 -1.94
CA ARG A 345 -13.19 -1.41 -0.75
C ARG A 345 -14.40 -0.96 0.08
N LEU A 346 -15.53 -0.65 -0.57
CA LEU A 346 -16.79 -0.32 0.12
C LEU A 346 -17.61 -1.57 0.46
N ALA A 347 -17.16 -2.75 0.04
CA ALA A 347 -17.82 -4.04 0.23
C ALA A 347 -19.31 -3.99 -0.17
N ASN A 348 -19.59 -3.40 -1.34
CA ASN A 348 -20.94 -3.32 -1.86
C ASN A 348 -21.40 -4.63 -2.54
N GLU A 349 -22.60 -4.66 -3.10
CA GLU A 349 -23.21 -5.83 -3.72
C GLU A 349 -22.37 -6.43 -4.87
N ARG A 350 -21.60 -5.60 -5.59
CA ARG A 350 -20.75 -6.03 -6.70
C ARG A 350 -19.38 -6.57 -6.29
N ARG A 351 -19.05 -6.61 -4.98
CA ARG A 351 -17.72 -7.00 -4.50
C ARG A 351 -17.28 -8.39 -4.95
N ILE A 352 -18.23 -9.34 -4.99
CA ILE A 352 -17.95 -10.74 -5.39
C ILE A 352 -17.60 -10.80 -6.86
N ASP A 353 -18.43 -10.18 -7.73
CA ASP A 353 -18.16 -10.12 -9.17
C ASP A 353 -16.84 -9.44 -9.47
N GLU A 354 -16.50 -8.38 -8.73
CA GLU A 354 -15.25 -7.65 -8.88
C GLU A 354 -14.04 -8.48 -8.46
N VAL A 355 -14.09 -9.20 -7.34
CA VAL A 355 -13.00 -10.10 -6.94
C VAL A 355 -12.83 -11.22 -7.96
N ASN A 356 -13.92 -11.85 -8.41
CA ASN A 356 -13.87 -12.90 -9.44
C ASN A 356 -13.32 -12.36 -10.76
N ARG A 357 -13.70 -11.16 -11.18
CA ARG A 357 -13.16 -10.52 -12.38
C ARG A 357 -11.66 -10.27 -12.27
N MET A 358 -11.17 -9.90 -11.10
CA MET A 358 -9.76 -9.55 -10.87
C MET A 358 -8.87 -10.76 -10.64
N LEU A 359 -9.34 -11.74 -9.90
CA LEU A 359 -8.53 -12.88 -9.46
C LEU A 359 -9.02 -14.23 -10.01
N GLY A 360 -10.28 -14.35 -10.45
CA GLY A 360 -10.88 -15.63 -10.87
C GLY A 360 -10.05 -16.34 -11.93
N HIS A 361 -9.62 -15.60 -12.96
CA HIS A 361 -8.77 -16.18 -14.01
C HIS A 361 -7.43 -16.71 -13.51
N ALA A 362 -6.85 -16.10 -12.46
CA ALA A 362 -5.63 -16.61 -11.85
C ALA A 362 -5.81 -17.97 -11.17
N PHE A 363 -6.96 -18.18 -10.50
CA PHE A 363 -7.29 -19.48 -9.94
C PHE A 363 -7.46 -20.54 -11.02
N GLU A 364 -8.15 -20.20 -12.12
CA GLU A 364 -8.34 -21.10 -13.27
C GLU A 364 -7.01 -21.44 -13.96
N GLN A 365 -6.10 -20.47 -14.11
CA GLN A 365 -4.78 -20.68 -14.71
C GLN A 365 -3.91 -21.62 -13.88
N ILE A 366 -3.91 -21.46 -12.55
CA ILE A 366 -3.22 -22.38 -11.63
C ILE A 366 -3.79 -23.78 -11.73
N ASP A 367 -5.10 -23.93 -11.68
CA ASP A 367 -5.76 -25.26 -11.71
C ASP A 367 -5.52 -25.97 -13.04
N ASN A 368 -5.64 -25.24 -14.16
CA ASN A 368 -5.34 -25.76 -15.48
C ASN A 368 -3.86 -26.19 -15.62
N THR A 369 -2.91 -25.38 -15.14
CA THR A 369 -1.49 -25.72 -15.20
C THR A 369 -1.18 -26.95 -14.34
N ALA A 370 -1.76 -27.05 -13.14
CA ALA A 370 -1.63 -28.23 -12.28
C ALA A 370 -2.16 -29.49 -12.98
N ALA A 371 -3.30 -29.42 -13.64
CA ALA A 371 -3.89 -30.53 -14.40
C ALA A 371 -3.01 -30.96 -15.58
N LEU A 372 -2.39 -30.04 -16.31
CA LEU A 372 -1.47 -30.33 -17.41
C LEU A 372 -0.20 -31.03 -16.92
N ILE A 373 0.37 -30.60 -15.80
CA ILE A 373 1.53 -31.25 -15.18
C ILE A 373 1.16 -32.66 -14.74
N ALA A 374 0.05 -32.83 -14.03
CA ALA A 374 -0.43 -34.16 -13.60
C ALA A 374 -0.77 -35.10 -14.77
N GLY A 375 -1.25 -34.54 -15.90
CA GLY A 375 -1.53 -35.27 -17.12
C GLY A 375 -0.29 -35.63 -17.96
N GLY A 376 0.90 -35.21 -17.56
CA GLY A 376 2.15 -35.51 -18.28
C GLY A 376 2.28 -34.80 -19.63
N GLN A 377 1.71 -33.60 -19.76
CA GLN A 377 1.83 -32.78 -20.97
C GLN A 377 3.31 -32.54 -21.30
N GLU A 378 3.73 -32.76 -22.54
CA GLU A 378 5.12 -32.80 -22.98
C GLU A 378 5.92 -31.53 -22.60
N GLU A 379 5.32 -30.36 -22.75
CA GLU A 379 5.96 -29.07 -22.46
C GLU A 379 6.33 -28.90 -20.98
N PHE A 380 5.71 -29.68 -20.10
CA PHE A 380 5.94 -29.71 -18.64
C PHE A 380 6.78 -30.91 -18.18
N ALA A 381 7.38 -31.70 -19.07
CA ALA A 381 8.13 -32.90 -18.74
C ALA A 381 9.29 -32.69 -17.74
N LYS A 382 9.78 -31.47 -17.58
CA LYS A 382 10.82 -31.08 -16.59
C LYS A 382 10.26 -30.83 -15.18
N VAL A 383 8.95 -30.68 -15.05
CA VAL A 383 8.30 -30.43 -13.75
C VAL A 383 8.03 -31.75 -13.07
N PRO A 384 8.51 -31.98 -11.84
CA PRO A 384 8.29 -33.26 -11.15
C PRO A 384 6.81 -33.43 -10.83
N THR A 385 6.31 -34.66 -11.01
CA THR A 385 4.92 -35.06 -10.72
C THR A 385 4.76 -35.79 -9.38
N ASP A 386 5.87 -36.09 -8.70
CA ASP A 386 5.92 -36.79 -7.43
C ASP A 386 5.85 -35.86 -6.19
N ARG A 387 5.75 -34.55 -6.44
CA ARG A 387 5.67 -33.52 -5.38
C ARG A 387 4.27 -32.91 -5.34
N PRO A 388 3.80 -32.50 -4.14
CA PRO A 388 2.56 -31.74 -4.03
C PRO A 388 2.66 -30.42 -4.78
N VAL A 389 1.53 -29.97 -5.31
CA VAL A 389 1.42 -28.68 -6.04
C VAL A 389 0.69 -27.68 -5.16
N HIS A 390 1.19 -26.44 -5.11
CA HIS A 390 0.57 -25.31 -4.42
C HIS A 390 0.51 -24.09 -5.35
N GLY A 391 -0.64 -23.41 -5.39
CA GLY A 391 -0.81 -22.17 -6.15
C GLY A 391 -0.53 -20.93 -5.29
N LEU A 392 0.15 -19.95 -5.88
CA LEU A 392 0.39 -18.64 -5.26
C LEU A 392 -0.04 -17.53 -6.22
N ILE A 393 -1.01 -16.72 -5.82
CA ILE A 393 -1.39 -15.52 -6.57
C ILE A 393 -0.75 -14.32 -5.90
N VAL A 394 0.17 -13.65 -6.62
CA VAL A 394 0.89 -12.47 -6.11
C VAL A 394 0.27 -11.21 -6.65
N THR A 395 -0.14 -10.31 -5.76
CA THR A 395 -0.77 -9.03 -6.13
C THR A 395 0.09 -7.84 -5.74
N MET A 396 0.07 -6.78 -6.55
CA MET A 396 0.81 -5.55 -6.27
C MET A 396 0.21 -4.80 -5.07
N GLU A 397 -1.11 -4.66 -5.01
CA GLU A 397 -1.83 -4.11 -3.87
C GLU A 397 -2.46 -5.27 -3.07
N PRO A 398 -2.36 -5.28 -1.73
CA PRO A 398 -2.92 -6.35 -0.92
C PRO A 398 -4.43 -6.51 -1.09
N PHE A 399 -4.89 -7.75 -1.32
CA PHE A 399 -6.29 -8.14 -1.25
C PHE A 399 -6.57 -8.69 0.14
N HIS A 400 -6.68 -7.79 1.10
CA HIS A 400 -6.93 -8.17 2.49
C HIS A 400 -8.15 -9.09 2.63
N VAL A 401 -8.09 -10.02 3.59
CA VAL A 401 -9.13 -11.01 3.90
C VAL A 401 -9.55 -11.95 2.75
N VAL A 402 -8.88 -11.93 1.59
CA VAL A 402 -9.24 -12.76 0.44
C VAL A 402 -9.10 -14.26 0.73
N ASN A 403 -8.16 -14.68 1.58
CA ASN A 403 -7.99 -16.07 2.02
C ASN A 403 -8.97 -16.45 3.14
N ALA A 404 -9.67 -15.49 3.76
CA ALA A 404 -10.54 -15.74 4.90
C ALA A 404 -11.81 -16.50 4.51
N PRO A 405 -12.42 -17.28 5.43
CA PRO A 405 -13.63 -18.06 5.18
C PRO A 405 -14.80 -17.23 4.65
N VAL A 406 -14.84 -15.93 4.95
CA VAL A 406 -15.87 -15.00 4.50
C VAL A 406 -15.73 -14.57 3.02
N GLN A 407 -14.56 -14.81 2.39
CA GLN A 407 -14.28 -14.43 1.00
C GLN A 407 -13.90 -15.63 0.13
N ARG A 408 -13.09 -16.57 0.64
CA ARG A 408 -12.54 -17.69 -0.12
C ARG A 408 -13.62 -18.55 -0.82
N PRO A 409 -14.78 -18.88 -0.21
CA PRO A 409 -15.83 -19.66 -0.87
C PRO A 409 -16.48 -18.97 -2.06
N GLN A 410 -16.29 -17.66 -2.21
CA GLN A 410 -16.83 -16.85 -3.30
C GLN A 410 -15.91 -16.79 -4.52
N LEU A 411 -14.70 -17.37 -4.42
CA LEU A 411 -13.70 -17.48 -5.49
C LEU A 411 -13.80 -18.89 -6.14
N PRO A 412 -13.27 -19.06 -7.35
CA PRO A 412 -13.26 -20.36 -8.01
C PRO A 412 -12.64 -21.45 -7.12
N ALA A 413 -13.29 -22.61 -7.11
CA ALA A 413 -12.72 -23.81 -6.50
C ALA A 413 -11.55 -24.31 -7.34
N THR A 414 -10.53 -24.87 -6.68
CA THR A 414 -9.34 -25.43 -7.32
C THR A 414 -9.05 -26.82 -6.78
N THR A 415 -8.42 -27.66 -7.60
CA THR A 415 -8.00 -29.02 -7.21
C THR A 415 -6.74 -29.00 -6.34
N VAL A 416 -5.97 -27.91 -6.40
CA VAL A 416 -4.78 -27.69 -5.58
C VAL A 416 -4.99 -26.53 -4.61
N PRO A 417 -4.31 -26.52 -3.44
CA PRO A 417 -4.37 -25.39 -2.53
C PRO A 417 -3.85 -24.11 -3.21
N VAL A 418 -4.56 -22.99 -3.04
CA VAL A 418 -4.15 -21.68 -3.58
C VAL A 418 -4.15 -20.64 -2.47
N THR A 419 -3.04 -19.88 -2.38
CA THR A 419 -2.88 -18.75 -1.49
C THR A 419 -2.77 -17.45 -2.29
N VAL A 420 -3.49 -16.42 -1.89
CA VAL A 420 -3.29 -15.06 -2.42
C VAL A 420 -2.44 -14.28 -1.44
N CYS A 421 -1.38 -13.64 -1.92
CA CYS A 421 -0.49 -12.79 -1.13
C CYS A 421 -0.16 -11.49 -1.86
N SER A 422 0.25 -10.48 -1.10
CA SER A 422 0.82 -9.26 -1.64
C SER A 422 2.29 -9.44 -1.99
N ILE A 423 2.82 -8.53 -2.81
CA ILE A 423 4.25 -8.49 -3.10
C ILE A 423 5.11 -8.34 -1.83
N SER A 424 4.66 -7.55 -0.86
CA SER A 424 5.36 -7.39 0.43
C SER A 424 5.43 -8.70 1.21
N GLU A 425 4.39 -9.53 1.15
CA GLU A 425 4.38 -10.86 1.77
C GLU A 425 5.31 -11.83 1.03
N LEU A 426 5.37 -11.78 -0.30
CA LEU A 426 6.32 -12.58 -1.08
C LEU A 426 7.77 -12.20 -0.75
N GLU A 427 8.10 -10.90 -0.71
CA GLU A 427 9.42 -10.39 -0.36
C GLU A 427 9.89 -10.87 1.01
N ASN A 428 8.97 -10.99 1.97
CA ASN A 428 9.25 -11.56 3.28
C ASN A 428 9.37 -13.09 3.23
N LEU A 429 8.51 -13.77 2.47
CA LEU A 429 8.51 -15.23 2.33
C LEU A 429 9.85 -15.75 1.79
N VAL A 430 10.36 -15.14 0.72
CA VAL A 430 11.62 -15.57 0.07
C VAL A 430 12.88 -15.31 0.91
N THR A 431 12.77 -14.55 1.99
CA THR A 431 13.87 -14.27 2.91
C THR A 431 13.94 -15.17 4.12
N ILE A 432 12.97 -16.03 4.35
CA ILE A 432 12.94 -16.98 5.50
C ILE A 432 14.14 -17.93 5.41
N THR A 433 14.83 -18.14 6.56
CA THR A 433 16.04 -18.97 6.64
C THR A 433 15.98 -20.11 7.62
N ASP A 434 15.02 -20.11 8.52
CA ASP A 434 14.87 -21.11 9.59
C ASP A 434 14.05 -22.34 9.21
N ALA A 435 13.43 -22.33 8.00
CA ALA A 435 12.72 -23.49 7.44
C ALA A 435 12.60 -23.40 5.92
N PRO A 436 12.51 -24.53 5.20
CA PRO A 436 12.20 -24.53 3.76
C PRO A 436 10.83 -23.92 3.49
N VAL A 437 10.78 -22.95 2.55
CA VAL A 437 9.54 -22.24 2.22
C VAL A 437 8.46 -23.20 1.70
N GLY A 438 8.84 -24.21 0.90
CA GLY A 438 7.91 -25.21 0.42
C GLY A 438 7.18 -25.93 1.53
N ARG A 439 7.91 -26.38 2.55
CA ARG A 439 7.33 -27.06 3.73
C ARG A 439 6.38 -26.12 4.49
N LEU A 440 6.77 -24.87 4.68
CA LEU A 440 5.92 -23.88 5.39
C LEU A 440 4.58 -23.65 4.68
N LEU A 441 4.59 -23.61 3.36
CA LEU A 441 3.36 -23.43 2.57
C LEU A 441 2.46 -24.68 2.66
N LEU A 442 3.03 -25.90 2.65
CA LEU A 442 2.28 -27.13 2.83
C LEU A 442 1.68 -27.23 4.23
N GLU A 443 2.48 -27.02 5.28
CA GLU A 443 2.02 -27.02 6.68
C GLU A 443 0.90 -25.97 6.90
N ARG A 444 1.00 -24.81 6.25
CA ARG A 444 -0.05 -23.81 6.29
C ARG A 444 -1.32 -24.29 5.57
N ALA A 445 -1.20 -24.92 4.41
CA ALA A 445 -2.34 -25.39 3.63
C ALA A 445 -3.11 -26.49 4.37
N ASP A 446 -2.41 -27.36 5.10
CA ASP A 446 -2.97 -28.47 5.90
C ASP A 446 -3.62 -27.97 7.20
N ASP A 447 -3.25 -26.81 7.70
CA ASP A 447 -3.83 -26.22 8.90
C ASP A 447 -5.08 -25.40 8.55
N ALA A 448 -6.25 -25.93 8.92
CA ALA A 448 -7.56 -25.31 8.63
C ALA A 448 -7.71 -23.87 9.14
N LYS A 449 -6.95 -23.46 10.17
CA LYS A 449 -6.98 -22.11 10.69
C LYS A 449 -5.95 -21.21 9.97
N ARG A 450 -4.69 -21.66 9.86
CA ARG A 450 -3.61 -20.89 9.24
C ARG A 450 -3.84 -20.65 7.75
N SER A 451 -4.48 -21.61 7.05
CA SER A 451 -4.83 -21.46 5.62
C SER A 451 -5.71 -20.24 5.34
N THR A 452 -6.46 -19.78 6.34
CA THR A 452 -7.38 -18.63 6.20
C THR A 452 -6.75 -17.26 6.52
N TYR A 453 -5.53 -17.23 7.04
CA TYR A 453 -4.85 -15.98 7.38
C TYR A 453 -4.08 -15.42 6.19
N ALA A 454 -3.78 -14.12 6.24
CA ALA A 454 -2.75 -13.52 5.40
C ALA A 454 -1.41 -14.28 5.60
N LEU A 455 -0.60 -14.37 4.57
CA LEU A 455 0.62 -15.19 4.61
C LEU A 455 1.56 -14.75 5.74
N ARG A 456 1.74 -13.46 5.94
CA ARG A 456 2.53 -12.89 7.02
C ARG A 456 2.06 -13.32 8.41
N GLU A 457 0.74 -13.36 8.62
CA GLU A 457 0.14 -13.72 9.90
C GLU A 457 0.16 -15.23 10.14
N ALA A 458 0.17 -16.02 9.06
CA ALA A 458 0.27 -17.48 9.13
C ALA A 458 1.68 -17.98 9.49
N LEU A 459 2.71 -17.15 9.28
CA LEU A 459 4.12 -17.49 9.46
C LEU A 459 4.83 -16.53 10.43
N PRO A 460 4.33 -16.35 11.68
CA PRO A 460 4.93 -15.42 12.63
C PRO A 460 6.27 -15.93 13.18
N GLY A 461 7.12 -14.98 13.60
CA GLY A 461 8.33 -15.26 14.37
C GLY A 461 9.43 -15.98 13.60
N ARG A 462 9.47 -15.86 12.27
CA ARG A 462 10.50 -16.44 11.42
C ARG A 462 11.80 -15.62 11.42
N THR A 463 12.90 -16.31 11.17
CA THR A 463 14.20 -15.67 10.94
C THR A 463 14.34 -15.33 9.47
N HIS A 464 14.70 -14.08 9.19
CA HIS A 464 14.83 -13.58 7.84
C HIS A 464 16.27 -13.15 7.55
N ARG A 465 16.76 -13.44 6.34
CA ARG A 465 17.92 -12.76 5.77
C ARG A 465 17.49 -11.44 5.12
N ARG A 466 18.45 -10.61 4.77
CA ARG A 466 18.19 -9.40 3.98
C ARG A 466 17.69 -9.78 2.58
N ASN A 467 16.79 -8.98 2.04
CA ASN A 467 16.31 -9.15 0.67
C ASN A 467 17.26 -8.41 -0.28
N ALA A 468 18.12 -9.17 -0.98
CA ALA A 468 19.16 -8.61 -1.83
C ALA A 468 18.62 -7.73 -2.98
N VAL A 469 17.41 -8.02 -3.48
CA VAL A 469 16.77 -7.22 -4.55
C VAL A 469 16.33 -5.87 -4.00
N LEU A 470 15.74 -5.83 -2.81
CA LEU A 470 15.35 -4.58 -2.15
C LEU A 470 16.57 -3.79 -1.68
N ASP A 471 17.58 -4.47 -1.14
CA ASP A 471 18.84 -3.82 -0.76
C ASP A 471 19.50 -3.13 -1.94
N ALA A 472 19.61 -3.82 -3.10
CA ALA A 472 20.14 -3.22 -4.33
C ALA A 472 19.32 -2.02 -4.80
N GLY A 473 17.97 -2.10 -4.67
CA GLY A 473 17.07 -0.98 -4.96
C GLY A 473 17.35 0.22 -4.06
N TRP A 474 17.43 0.00 -2.76
CA TRP A 474 17.75 1.06 -1.79
C TRP A 474 19.15 1.64 -2.02
N ASP A 475 20.14 0.79 -2.27
CA ASP A 475 21.53 1.19 -2.48
C ASP A 475 21.75 1.98 -3.77
N SER A 476 20.83 1.92 -4.72
CA SER A 476 20.88 2.73 -5.93
C SER A 476 20.56 4.20 -5.72
N TYR A 477 20.01 4.60 -4.57
CA TYR A 477 19.71 5.99 -4.28
C TYR A 477 20.95 6.74 -3.77
N PRO A 478 21.47 7.75 -4.49
CA PRO A 478 22.69 8.49 -4.10
C PRO A 478 22.49 9.28 -2.79
N TRP A 479 21.27 9.74 -2.52
CA TRP A 479 20.93 10.54 -1.34
C TRP A 479 20.72 9.71 -0.04
N ARG A 480 20.78 8.36 -0.10
CA ARG A 480 20.48 7.49 1.05
C ARG A 480 21.34 7.73 2.29
N HIS A 481 22.60 8.11 2.10
CA HIS A 481 23.52 8.40 3.20
C HIS A 481 23.13 9.69 3.92
N THR A 482 22.72 10.72 3.19
CA THR A 482 22.25 11.99 3.74
C THR A 482 20.99 11.81 4.60
N ALA A 483 20.07 10.93 4.18
CA ALA A 483 18.85 10.61 4.92
C ALA A 483 19.15 9.84 6.22
N ALA A 484 20.09 8.89 6.19
CA ALA A 484 20.49 8.12 7.38
C ALA A 484 21.19 9.00 8.43
N GLU A 485 22.07 9.91 7.99
CA GLU A 485 22.76 10.86 8.88
C GLU A 485 21.79 11.85 9.55
N ALA A 486 20.75 12.30 8.84
CA ALA A 486 19.73 13.19 9.38
C ALA A 486 18.92 12.53 10.52
N VAL A 487 18.55 11.26 10.35
CA VAL A 487 17.83 10.49 11.39
C VAL A 487 18.71 10.17 12.58
N LEU A 488 20.01 9.90 12.38
CA LEU A 488 20.94 9.55 13.45
C LEU A 488 21.43 10.78 14.23
N SER A 489 21.55 11.96 13.59
CA SER A 489 21.98 13.19 14.26
C SER A 489 20.91 13.74 15.23
N GLU A 490 19.62 13.52 14.94
CA GLU A 490 18.54 13.89 15.87
C GLU A 490 18.41 12.94 17.07
N SER A 491 18.87 11.68 16.94
CA SER A 491 18.89 10.72 18.05
C SER A 491 20.12 10.89 18.98
N ALA A 492 21.10 11.68 18.58
CA ALA A 492 22.37 11.85 19.30
C ALA A 492 22.45 13.14 20.15
N ASP A 493 21.40 13.96 20.22
CA ASP A 493 21.38 15.15 21.09
C ASP A 493 20.38 14.95 22.26
N PRO A 494 20.80 14.23 23.33
CA PRO A 494 20.04 14.15 24.57
C PRO A 494 20.51 15.29 25.47
N VAL A 495 19.95 16.47 25.40
CA VAL A 495 20.09 17.58 26.37
C VAL A 495 20.18 18.94 25.64
N ARG A 496 19.03 19.55 25.45
CA ARG A 496 18.85 20.97 25.80
C ARG A 496 17.40 21.26 26.12
#